data_06d93b284de64b404fc2bdbc15b37896
#
_entry.id   06d93b284de64b404fc2bdbc15b37896
#
_cell.length_a   1.000
_cell.length_b   1.000
_cell.length_c   1.000
_cell.angle_alpha   90.00
_cell.angle_beta   90.00
_cell.angle_gamma   90.00
#
_symmetry.space_group_name_H-M   'P 1'
#
loop_
_entity.id
_entity.type
_entity.pdbx_description
1 polymer ?
#
loop_
_entity_poly.entity_id
_entity_poly.type
_entity_poly.pdbx_seq_one_letter_code
_entity_poly.pdbx_strand_id
1 'polypeptide(L)'
;MNGTNTSADLDGIVAFTTEGARTIYSNTGYFAQNYIANPAQWGALIGAQDTTKRPVFNALQPMNAAGQVGPQSIRGSVLGLDLYVDKNFSATTFDDDSAVILAPEAFTVYRSPQAYMSVNVVSNLQVQVAIYGYMATIAKMPNGIIKYKKT
;
A
#
# COMPACT_ATOMS: atom_id res chain seq x y z
N MET A 1 10.42 -9.66 -4.48
CA MET A 1 11.65 -9.66 -3.68
C MET A 1 11.36 -10.10 -2.27
N ASN A 2 12.29 -10.83 -1.65
CA ASN A 2 12.15 -11.18 -0.25
C ASN A 2 12.48 -9.96 0.61
N GLY A 3 11.62 -9.69 1.58
CA GLY A 3 11.86 -8.65 2.57
C GLY A 3 13.01 -9.01 3.51
N THR A 4 13.43 -8.05 4.30
CA THR A 4 14.37 -8.24 5.39
C THR A 4 13.71 -9.09 6.47
N ASN A 5 14.40 -10.09 6.98
CA ASN A 5 13.92 -10.85 8.14
C ASN A 5 13.89 -9.93 9.36
N THR A 6 12.72 -9.77 9.94
CA THR A 6 12.50 -8.88 11.09
C THR A 6 11.57 -9.53 12.11
N SER A 7 11.73 -9.20 13.39
CA SER A 7 10.79 -9.61 14.42
C SER A 7 9.44 -8.92 14.26
N ALA A 8 8.39 -9.53 14.80
CA ALA A 8 7.03 -8.98 14.78
C ALA A 8 6.79 -8.02 15.97
N ASP A 9 7.70 -7.08 16.18
CA ASP A 9 7.66 -6.08 17.24
C ASP A 9 8.05 -4.69 16.70
N LEU A 10 8.14 -3.70 17.59
CA LEU A 10 8.52 -2.34 17.22
C LEU A 10 9.89 -2.29 16.54
N ASP A 11 10.88 -3.01 17.08
CA ASP A 11 12.24 -3.02 16.54
C ASP A 11 12.25 -3.64 15.13
N GLY A 12 11.47 -4.69 14.92
CA GLY A 12 11.30 -5.31 13.61
C GLY A 12 10.63 -4.40 12.59
N ILE A 13 9.62 -3.65 12.98
CA ILE A 13 8.96 -2.67 12.10
C ILE A 13 9.94 -1.57 11.70
N VAL A 14 10.71 -1.05 12.66
CA VAL A 14 11.72 -0.02 12.40
C VAL A 14 12.82 -0.56 11.50
N ALA A 15 13.36 -1.75 11.80
CA ALA A 15 14.39 -2.40 11.01
C ALA A 15 13.92 -2.67 9.56
N PHE A 16 12.70 -3.19 9.39
CA PHE A 16 12.10 -3.41 8.08
C PHE A 16 11.99 -2.11 7.28
N THR A 17 11.47 -1.05 7.92
CA THR A 17 11.22 0.22 7.23
C THR A 17 12.52 0.88 6.82
N THR A 18 13.50 0.95 7.71
CA THR A 18 14.79 1.60 7.44
C THR A 18 15.63 0.81 6.44
N GLU A 19 15.76 -0.49 6.63
CA GLU A 19 16.54 -1.35 5.74
C GLU A 19 15.86 -1.51 4.38
N GLY A 20 14.52 -1.60 4.36
CA GLY A 20 13.74 -1.64 3.13
C GLY A 20 13.90 -0.36 2.31
N ALA A 21 13.75 0.79 2.92
CA ALA A 21 13.94 2.07 2.24
C ALA A 21 15.37 2.24 1.71
N ARG A 22 16.39 1.87 2.50
CA ARG A 22 17.80 1.88 2.08
C ARG A 22 18.01 0.97 0.88
N THR A 23 17.48 -0.23 0.91
CA THR A 23 17.66 -1.23 -0.16
C THR A 23 16.97 -0.80 -1.45
N ILE A 24 15.78 -0.22 -1.38
CA ILE A 24 15.08 0.34 -2.54
C ILE A 24 15.93 1.42 -3.19
N TYR A 25 16.40 2.38 -2.40
CA TYR A 25 17.24 3.46 -2.94
C TYR A 25 18.54 2.95 -3.56
N SER A 26 19.23 2.04 -2.89
CA SER A 26 20.49 1.45 -3.37
C SER A 26 20.32 0.73 -4.71
N ASN A 27 19.17 0.07 -4.92
CA ASN A 27 18.95 -0.75 -6.11
C ASN A 27 18.28 0.00 -7.27
N THR A 28 17.53 1.06 -6.98
CA THR A 28 16.72 1.75 -7.99
C THR A 28 17.07 3.22 -8.18
N GLY A 29 17.72 3.85 -7.19
CA GLY A 29 17.98 5.30 -7.16
C GLY A 29 16.74 6.13 -6.80
N TYR A 30 15.57 5.48 -6.50
CA TYR A 30 14.34 6.16 -6.07
C TYR A 30 14.09 5.95 -4.59
N PHE A 31 13.51 6.95 -3.94
CA PHE A 31 13.13 6.83 -2.54
C PHE A 31 11.82 6.07 -2.38
N ALA A 32 11.76 5.21 -1.37
CA ALA A 32 10.50 4.65 -0.93
C ALA A 32 9.61 5.77 -0.40
N GLN A 33 8.33 5.76 -0.75
CA GLN A 33 7.36 6.77 -0.32
C GLN A 33 6.16 6.14 0.38
N ASN A 34 5.78 4.93 -0.02
CA ASN A 34 4.55 4.31 0.44
C ASN A 34 4.84 3.08 1.29
N TYR A 35 4.11 2.99 2.41
CA TYR A 35 4.02 1.83 3.29
C TYR A 35 2.59 1.29 3.22
N ILE A 36 2.40 0.13 2.62
CA ILE A 36 1.09 -0.51 2.52
C ILE A 36 1.03 -1.63 3.53
N ALA A 37 0.04 -1.60 4.40
CA ALA A 37 -0.16 -2.57 5.47
C ALA A 37 -1.52 -3.24 5.40
N ASN A 38 -1.59 -4.48 5.87
CA ASN A 38 -2.87 -5.11 6.18
C ASN A 38 -3.45 -4.57 7.51
N PRO A 39 -4.71 -4.85 7.85
CA PRO A 39 -5.31 -4.38 9.10
C PRO A 39 -4.58 -4.86 10.37
N ALA A 40 -3.99 -6.07 10.36
CA ALA A 40 -3.25 -6.60 11.50
C ALA A 40 -1.93 -5.84 11.72
N GLN A 41 -1.19 -5.58 10.66
CA GLN A 41 0.02 -4.75 10.70
C GLN A 41 -0.30 -3.32 11.13
N TRP A 42 -1.39 -2.76 10.63
CA TRP A 42 -1.86 -1.45 11.06
C TRP A 42 -2.20 -1.41 12.55
N GLY A 43 -2.87 -2.46 13.07
CA GLY A 43 -3.12 -2.61 14.50
C GLY A 43 -1.83 -2.64 15.33
N ALA A 44 -0.81 -3.35 14.85
CA ALA A 44 0.51 -3.37 15.50
C ALA A 44 1.19 -1.99 15.48
N LEU A 45 1.08 -1.24 14.38
CA LEU A 45 1.62 0.12 14.29
C LEU A 45 0.94 1.09 15.26
N ILE A 46 -0.39 1.00 15.42
CA ILE A 46 -1.14 1.81 16.40
C ILE A 46 -0.73 1.44 17.82
N GLY A 47 -0.60 0.14 18.09
CA GLY A 47 -0.24 -0.38 19.41
C GLY A 47 1.23 -0.19 19.77
N ALA A 48 2.08 0.19 18.82
CA ALA A 48 3.50 0.37 19.05
C ALA A 48 3.77 1.56 19.99
N GLN A 49 4.35 1.27 21.15
CA GLN A 49 4.66 2.24 22.20
C GLN A 49 6.14 2.14 22.57
N ASP A 50 6.71 3.27 22.97
CA ASP A 50 8.05 3.30 23.56
C ASP A 50 8.02 2.79 25.03
N THR A 51 9.19 2.76 25.66
CA THR A 51 9.33 2.37 27.07
C THR A 51 8.54 3.28 28.02
N THR A 52 8.15 4.47 27.59
CA THR A 52 7.37 5.46 28.36
C THR A 52 5.88 5.42 28.00
N LYS A 53 5.43 4.41 27.25
CA LYS A 53 4.05 4.22 26.78
C LYS A 53 3.54 5.32 25.85
N ARG A 54 4.43 5.96 25.10
CA ARG A 54 4.05 6.96 24.10
C ARG A 54 3.89 6.27 22.75
N PRO A 55 2.87 6.61 21.95
CA PRO A 55 2.75 6.13 20.60
C PRO A 55 3.98 6.51 19.77
N VAL A 56 4.56 5.55 19.06
CA VAL A 56 5.75 5.76 18.24
C VAL A 56 5.38 6.24 16.85
N PHE A 57 4.27 5.73 16.29
CA PHE A 57 3.85 6.05 14.94
C PHE A 57 2.55 6.86 14.93
N ASN A 58 2.47 7.84 14.03
CA ASN A 58 1.24 8.58 13.77
C ASN A 58 0.37 7.83 12.74
N ALA A 59 -0.21 6.72 13.18
CA ALA A 59 -0.95 5.80 12.31
C ALA A 59 -2.49 5.97 12.38
N LEU A 60 -2.98 6.85 13.25
CA LEU A 60 -4.42 7.06 13.47
C LEU A 60 -4.99 8.26 12.72
N GLN A 61 -4.18 9.27 12.47
CA GLN A 61 -4.67 10.50 11.85
C GLN A 61 -4.51 10.44 10.34
N PRO A 62 -5.58 10.72 9.58
CA PRO A 62 -5.43 10.95 8.16
C PRO A 62 -4.53 12.18 7.96
N MET A 63 -3.49 12.04 7.16
CA MET A 63 -2.66 13.17 6.76
C MET A 63 -3.42 14.06 5.76
N ASN A 64 -4.50 14.66 6.22
CA ASN A 64 -5.29 15.55 5.40
C ASN A 64 -5.37 16.93 6.07
N ALA A 65 -4.35 17.74 5.82
CA ALA A 65 -4.30 19.12 6.32
C ALA A 65 -5.39 20.03 5.74
N ALA A 66 -6.04 19.62 4.65
CA ALA A 66 -7.04 20.42 3.94
C ALA A 66 -8.50 20.01 4.20
N GLY A 67 -8.76 19.03 5.07
CA GLY A 67 -10.12 18.57 5.36
C GLY A 67 -10.83 17.86 4.20
N GLN A 68 -10.13 17.57 3.10
CA GLN A 68 -10.69 16.81 2.00
C GLN A 68 -10.64 15.32 2.32
N VAL A 69 -11.80 14.70 2.43
CA VAL A 69 -11.92 13.25 2.48
C VAL A 69 -11.66 12.71 1.08
N GLY A 70 -10.40 12.52 0.73
CA GLY A 70 -10.04 11.79 -0.48
C GLY A 70 -10.40 10.30 -0.34
N PRO A 71 -10.65 9.58 -1.43
CA PRO A 71 -10.85 8.14 -1.39
C PRO A 71 -9.58 7.37 -1.01
N GLN A 72 -8.56 8.05 -0.64
CA GLN A 72 -7.26 7.54 -0.28
C GLN A 72 -7.28 6.95 1.12
N SER A 73 -6.78 5.74 1.25
CA SER A 73 -6.67 5.05 2.54
C SER A 73 -5.42 5.45 3.33
N ILE A 74 -4.91 6.65 3.15
CA ILE A 74 -3.78 7.16 3.94
C ILE A 74 -4.23 7.27 5.39
N ARG A 75 -3.52 6.59 6.30
CA ARG A 75 -3.83 6.54 7.74
C ARG A 75 -2.76 7.18 8.61
N GLY A 76 -1.80 7.85 8.04
CA GLY A 76 -0.72 8.49 8.76
C GLY A 76 0.62 8.29 8.09
N SER A 77 1.68 8.28 8.86
CA SER A 77 3.04 8.05 8.38
C SER A 77 3.80 7.09 9.28
N VAL A 78 4.68 6.32 8.68
CA VAL A 78 5.62 5.42 9.36
C VAL A 78 7.02 5.80 8.91
N LEU A 79 7.81 6.40 9.80
CA LEU A 79 9.18 6.85 9.52
C LEU A 79 9.30 7.67 8.22
N GLY A 80 8.32 8.56 7.98
CA GLY A 80 8.31 9.43 6.80
C GLY A 80 7.70 8.81 5.55
N LEU A 81 7.24 7.57 5.60
CA LEU A 81 6.51 6.91 4.51
C LEU A 81 5.01 7.09 4.72
N ASP A 82 4.27 7.33 3.65
CA ASP A 82 2.81 7.41 3.68
C ASP A 82 2.19 6.04 3.95
N LEU A 83 1.39 5.94 5.01
CA LEU A 83 0.76 4.70 5.42
C LEU A 83 -0.59 4.51 4.73
N TYR A 84 -0.71 3.42 3.98
CA TYR A 84 -1.95 2.94 3.37
C TYR A 84 -2.39 1.64 4.04
N VAL A 85 -3.68 1.48 4.27
CA VAL A 85 -4.24 0.24 4.83
C VAL A 85 -5.17 -0.39 3.82
N ASP A 86 -4.90 -1.64 3.44
CA ASP A 86 -5.73 -2.40 2.52
C ASP A 86 -6.15 -3.74 3.14
N LYS A 87 -7.47 -3.94 3.25
CA LYS A 87 -8.06 -5.19 3.77
C LYS A 87 -7.93 -6.38 2.79
N ASN A 88 -7.67 -6.10 1.52
CA ASN A 88 -7.54 -7.13 0.49
C ASN A 88 -6.12 -7.71 0.41
N PHE A 89 -5.25 -7.34 1.31
CA PHE A 89 -3.94 -7.95 1.43
C PHE A 89 -4.08 -9.45 1.68
N SER A 90 -3.23 -10.26 1.04
CA SER A 90 -3.31 -11.72 1.15
C SER A 90 -3.01 -12.23 2.57
N ALA A 91 -2.13 -11.54 3.31
CA ALA A 91 -1.86 -11.83 4.70
C ALA A 91 -2.95 -11.27 5.62
N THR A 92 -3.48 -12.08 6.52
CA THR A 92 -4.53 -11.69 7.48
C THR A 92 -4.01 -11.43 8.89
N THR A 93 -2.78 -11.79 9.17
CA THR A 93 -2.13 -11.67 10.48
C THR A 93 -0.96 -10.70 10.42
N PHE A 94 -0.43 -10.33 11.58
CA PHE A 94 0.85 -9.62 11.70
C PHE A 94 2.00 -10.62 11.53
N ASP A 95 2.24 -11.02 10.31
CA ASP A 95 3.22 -12.03 9.94
C ASP A 95 3.82 -11.72 8.56
N ASP A 96 4.46 -12.71 7.94
CA ASP A 96 5.01 -12.60 6.59
C ASP A 96 3.98 -11.99 5.61
N ASP A 97 4.47 -11.14 4.73
CA ASP A 97 3.68 -10.45 3.71
C ASP A 97 2.58 -9.51 4.25
N SER A 98 2.63 -9.13 5.54
CA SER A 98 1.65 -8.24 6.17
C SER A 98 1.81 -6.76 5.77
N ALA A 99 2.96 -6.40 5.25
CA ALA A 99 3.25 -5.05 4.75
C ALA A 99 4.18 -5.06 3.54
N VAL A 100 4.09 -4.00 2.76
CA VAL A 100 4.97 -3.76 1.61
C VAL A 100 5.41 -2.30 1.60
N ILE A 101 6.71 -2.08 1.38
CA ILE A 101 7.27 -0.77 1.11
C ILE A 101 7.56 -0.67 -0.39
N LEU A 102 7.21 0.45 -0.99
CA LEU A 102 7.43 0.65 -2.42
C LEU A 102 7.78 2.10 -2.77
N ALA A 103 8.52 2.23 -3.87
CA ALA A 103 8.68 3.48 -4.59
C ALA A 103 7.60 3.56 -5.68
N PRO A 104 6.84 4.67 -5.81
CA PRO A 104 5.78 4.81 -6.82
C PRO A 104 6.28 4.57 -8.26
N GLU A 105 7.52 4.93 -8.53
CA GLU A 105 8.17 4.77 -9.84
C GLU A 105 8.39 3.29 -10.23
N ALA A 106 8.31 2.39 -9.24
CA ALA A 106 8.45 0.95 -9.47
C ALA A 106 7.25 0.34 -10.22
N PHE A 107 6.11 1.04 -10.22
CA PHE A 107 4.88 0.59 -10.86
C PHE A 107 4.47 1.47 -12.02
N THR A 108 3.89 0.83 -13.04
CA THR A 108 3.18 1.52 -14.11
C THR A 108 1.80 0.89 -14.29
N VAL A 109 0.79 1.74 -14.32
CA VAL A 109 -0.59 1.34 -14.60
C VAL A 109 -0.95 1.79 -15.99
N TYR A 110 -1.24 0.85 -16.86
CA TYR A 110 -1.77 1.10 -18.20
C TYR A 110 -3.29 0.98 -18.17
N ARG A 111 -3.97 1.97 -18.70
CA ARG A 111 -5.44 1.98 -18.80
C ARG A 111 -5.83 2.26 -20.23
N SER A 112 -6.73 1.45 -20.79
CA SER A 112 -7.37 1.78 -22.05
C SER A 112 -8.42 2.87 -21.84
N PRO A 113 -8.73 3.68 -22.87
CA PRO A 113 -9.92 4.50 -22.84
C PRO A 113 -11.15 3.63 -22.55
N GLN A 114 -12.10 4.17 -21.79
CA GLN A 114 -13.39 3.51 -21.60
C GLN A 114 -14.17 3.58 -22.90
N ALA A 115 -14.69 2.45 -23.34
CA ALA A 115 -15.60 2.37 -24.46
C ALA A 115 -17.00 1.99 -23.96
N TYR A 116 -18.02 2.55 -24.59
CA TYR A 116 -19.40 2.21 -24.30
C TYR A 116 -20.09 1.73 -25.58
N MET A 117 -20.98 0.80 -25.41
CA MET A 117 -21.83 0.28 -26.47
C MET A 117 -23.28 0.31 -25.98
N SER A 118 -24.16 0.85 -26.78
CA SER A 118 -25.60 0.79 -26.52
C SER A 118 -26.30 0.03 -27.62
N VAL A 119 -27.20 -0.86 -27.24
CA VAL A 119 -28.01 -1.64 -28.16
C VAL A 119 -29.49 -1.47 -27.79
N ASN A 120 -30.30 -1.09 -28.77
CA ASN A 120 -31.75 -1.01 -28.61
C ASN A 120 -32.36 -2.37 -28.89
N VAL A 121 -32.97 -2.99 -27.90
CA VAL A 121 -33.71 -4.25 -28.04
C VAL A 121 -35.17 -3.93 -28.30
N VAL A 122 -35.53 -3.88 -29.58
CA VAL A 122 -36.88 -3.45 -30.04
C VAL A 122 -38.00 -4.35 -29.52
N SER A 123 -37.73 -5.66 -29.36
CA SER A 123 -38.71 -6.65 -28.89
C SER A 123 -39.22 -6.35 -27.46
N ASN A 124 -38.40 -5.73 -26.62
CA ASN A 124 -38.73 -5.48 -25.21
C ASN A 124 -38.73 -4.00 -24.85
N LEU A 125 -38.57 -3.10 -25.82
CA LEU A 125 -38.42 -1.66 -25.62
C LEU A 125 -37.32 -1.30 -24.58
N GLN A 126 -36.24 -2.07 -24.56
CA GLN A 126 -35.12 -1.90 -23.64
C GLN A 126 -33.90 -1.36 -24.36
N VAL A 127 -33.13 -0.55 -23.64
CA VAL A 127 -31.79 -0.09 -24.07
C VAL A 127 -30.78 -0.78 -23.18
N GLN A 128 -29.92 -1.59 -23.76
CA GLN A 128 -28.78 -2.19 -23.08
C GLN A 128 -27.56 -1.32 -23.28
N VAL A 129 -26.90 -0.95 -22.17
CA VAL A 129 -25.66 -0.18 -22.19
C VAL A 129 -24.56 -1.01 -21.54
N ALA A 130 -23.48 -1.21 -22.24
CA ALA A 130 -22.28 -1.84 -21.72
C ALA A 130 -21.12 -0.83 -21.71
N ILE A 131 -20.43 -0.76 -20.59
CA ILE A 131 -19.19 0.03 -20.44
C ILE A 131 -18.07 -0.95 -20.17
N TYR A 132 -17.01 -0.85 -20.93
CA TYR A 132 -15.85 -1.72 -20.75
C TYR A 132 -14.54 -0.94 -20.90
N GLY A 133 -13.53 -1.45 -20.28
CA GLY A 133 -12.17 -0.92 -20.35
C GLY A 133 -11.18 -1.98 -19.90
N TYR A 134 -9.95 -1.84 -20.30
CA TYR A 134 -8.86 -2.71 -19.92
C TYR A 134 -7.88 -1.97 -19.02
N MET A 135 -7.37 -2.67 -18.03
CA MET A 135 -6.33 -2.16 -17.16
C MET A 135 -5.27 -3.24 -16.97
N ALA A 136 -4.01 -2.85 -17.03
CA ALA A 136 -2.88 -3.71 -16.73
C ALA A 136 -1.91 -2.98 -15.81
N THR A 137 -1.37 -3.70 -14.83
CA THR A 137 -0.34 -3.20 -13.92
C THR A 137 0.95 -3.95 -14.15
N ILE A 138 2.06 -3.24 -14.23
CA ILE A 138 3.39 -3.82 -14.43
C ILE A 138 4.32 -3.28 -13.36
N ALA A 139 5.04 -4.18 -12.69
CA ALA A 139 6.18 -3.81 -11.87
C ALA A 139 7.39 -3.56 -12.77
N LYS A 140 7.63 -2.30 -13.10
CA LYS A 140 8.73 -1.89 -13.97
C LYS A 140 10.09 -2.14 -13.33
N MET A 141 10.17 -1.96 -12.01
CA MET A 141 11.38 -2.18 -11.22
C MET A 141 11.05 -3.09 -10.02
N PRO A 142 11.19 -4.41 -10.15
CA PRO A 142 10.88 -5.33 -9.03
C PRO A 142 11.66 -5.04 -7.76
N ASN A 143 12.87 -4.45 -7.89
CA ASN A 143 13.73 -4.08 -6.78
C ASN A 143 13.22 -2.83 -6.00
N GLY A 144 12.24 -2.12 -6.53
CA GLY A 144 11.59 -0.98 -5.88
C GLY A 144 10.44 -1.38 -4.96
N ILE A 145 10.26 -2.70 -4.69
CA ILE A 145 9.20 -3.26 -3.89
C ILE A 145 9.80 -4.24 -2.91
N ILE A 146 9.59 -4.03 -1.62
CA ILE A 146 10.05 -4.92 -0.56
C ILE A 146 8.89 -5.30 0.33
N LYS A 147 8.72 -6.58 0.53
CA LYS A 147 7.70 -7.16 1.42
C LYS A 147 8.24 -7.34 2.82
N TYR A 148 7.38 -7.15 3.81
CA TYR A 148 7.67 -7.53 5.19
C TYR A 148 7.84 -9.04 5.28
N LYS A 149 8.86 -9.45 6.01
CA LYS A 149 9.09 -10.85 6.32
C LYS A 149 9.50 -10.97 7.79
N LYS A 150 8.71 -11.74 8.53
CA LYS A 150 8.98 -12.05 9.92
C LYS A 150 10.13 -13.04 10.05
N THR A 151 10.92 -12.89 11.09
CA THR A 151 11.99 -13.82 11.48
C THR A 151 11.46 -14.87 12.42
#